data_4b705d4e8e307b560e9e1beeecf91120
#
_entry.id   4b705d4e8e307b560e9e1beeecf91120
#
_cell.length_a   1.000
_cell.length_b   1.000
_cell.length_c   1.000
_cell.angle_alpha   90.00
_cell.angle_beta   90.00
_cell.angle_gamma   90.00
#
_symmetry.space_group_name_H-M   'P 1'
#
loop_
_entity.id
_entity.type
_entity.pdbx_description
1 polymer ?
#
loop_
_entity_poly.entity_id
_entity_poly.type
_entity_poly.pdbx_seq_one_letter_code
_entity_poly.pdbx_strand_id
1 'polypeptide(L)'
;MFYKEKEENELREELFKSPGVAYRGAPFWAWNKKLNKEELVDQVEQFKKMGMGGFHIHCRVGLDTEYLGEEFFSCVEACEEKAKEEGLLCYLYDEDRWPSGSAGGLVTKDLENRTRFLVLAPLGYEENEEDGY
;
A
#
# COMPACT_ATOMS: atom_id res chain seq x y z
N MET A 1 17.69 -5.63 -3.37
CA MET A 1 17.85 -6.02 -4.78
C MET A 1 16.68 -6.95 -5.08
N PHE A 2 15.65 -6.39 -5.69
CA PHE A 2 14.32 -6.97 -5.65
C PHE A 2 14.10 -8.13 -6.60
N TYR A 3 14.85 -8.27 -7.68
CA TYR A 3 14.77 -9.41 -8.58
C TYR A 3 16.14 -9.68 -9.19
N LYS A 4 16.72 -10.83 -8.87
CA LYS A 4 17.67 -11.48 -9.74
C LYS A 4 16.88 -12.46 -10.63
N GLU A 5 16.05 -11.95 -11.49
CA GLU A 5 15.68 -12.75 -12.63
C GLU A 5 16.94 -12.90 -13.50
N LYS A 6 17.26 -14.12 -13.83
CA LYS A 6 18.22 -14.36 -14.91
C LYS A 6 17.61 -13.70 -16.14
N GLU A 7 18.27 -12.68 -16.67
CA GLU A 7 17.95 -12.19 -18.01
C GLU A 7 18.03 -13.39 -18.94
N GLU A 8 16.88 -13.84 -19.38
CA GLU A 8 16.83 -14.89 -20.38
C GLU A 8 17.12 -14.24 -21.73
N ASN A 9 18.28 -14.54 -22.28
CA ASN A 9 18.73 -14.00 -23.55
C ASN A 9 17.97 -14.57 -24.75
N GLU A 10 17.08 -15.55 -24.53
CA GLU A 10 16.30 -16.19 -25.59
C GLU A 10 14.80 -16.20 -25.27
N LEU A 11 14.01 -15.87 -26.26
CA LEU A 11 12.55 -15.93 -26.22
C LEU A 11 12.11 -17.40 -26.21
N ARG A 12 11.49 -17.84 -25.10
CA ARG A 12 10.95 -19.19 -24.98
C ARG A 12 9.42 -19.16 -25.04
N GLU A 13 8.85 -19.93 -25.97
CA GLU A 13 7.40 -19.99 -26.17
C GLU A 13 6.64 -20.41 -24.90
N GLU A 14 7.21 -21.30 -24.09
CA GLU A 14 6.63 -21.77 -22.85
C GLU A 14 6.50 -20.64 -21.82
N LEU A 15 7.52 -19.77 -21.73
CA LEU A 15 7.49 -18.61 -20.83
C LEU A 15 6.51 -17.53 -21.31
N PHE A 16 6.33 -17.42 -22.63
CA PHE A 16 5.32 -16.54 -23.18
C PHE A 16 3.89 -17.04 -22.87
N LYS A 17 3.65 -18.35 -22.99
CA LYS A 17 2.34 -18.95 -22.69
C LYS A 17 2.03 -18.98 -21.20
N SER A 18 3.04 -19.12 -20.34
CA SER A 18 2.91 -19.17 -18.88
C SER A 18 4.01 -18.33 -18.22
N PRO A 19 3.86 -17.00 -18.23
CA PRO A 19 4.86 -16.10 -17.68
C PRO A 19 5.02 -16.29 -16.17
N GLY A 20 6.23 -16.11 -15.67
CA GLY A 20 6.51 -16.06 -14.23
C GLY A 20 5.79 -14.90 -13.55
N VAL A 21 5.74 -14.93 -12.22
CA VAL A 21 5.00 -13.96 -11.40
C VAL A 21 5.46 -12.51 -11.63
N ALA A 22 6.72 -12.28 -11.93
CA ALA A 22 7.26 -10.94 -12.22
C ALA A 22 6.70 -10.30 -13.51
N TYR A 23 6.16 -11.11 -14.40
CA TYR A 23 5.56 -10.64 -15.66
C TYR A 23 4.03 -10.60 -15.63
N ARG A 24 3.43 -10.86 -14.46
CA ARG A 24 1.98 -10.81 -14.25
C ARG A 24 1.60 -9.53 -13.53
N GLY A 25 0.35 -9.13 -13.63
CA GLY A 25 -0.16 -7.97 -12.93
C GLY A 25 -0.05 -8.09 -11.40
N ALA A 26 0.24 -6.97 -10.74
CA ALA A 26 0.20 -6.82 -9.29
C ALA A 26 -0.65 -5.60 -8.93
N PRO A 27 -1.96 -5.78 -8.69
CA PRO A 27 -2.88 -4.68 -8.45
C PRO A 27 -2.60 -3.95 -7.14
N PHE A 28 -3.02 -2.69 -7.06
CA PHE A 28 -3.20 -2.01 -5.79
C PHE A 28 -4.36 -2.65 -5.03
N TRP A 29 -4.07 -3.11 -3.82
CA TRP A 29 -5.05 -3.73 -2.94
C TRP A 29 -5.43 -2.76 -1.82
N ALA A 30 -6.59 -2.14 -1.98
CA ALA A 30 -7.05 -1.09 -1.07
C ALA A 30 -7.47 -1.65 0.29
N TRP A 31 -6.71 -1.31 1.32
CA TRP A 31 -7.07 -1.56 2.71
C TRP A 31 -7.85 -0.35 3.26
N ASN A 32 -9.17 -0.45 3.24
CA ASN A 32 -10.09 0.67 3.49
C ASN A 32 -11.25 0.33 4.45
N LYS A 33 -11.03 -0.65 5.32
CA LYS A 33 -11.95 -1.05 6.39
C LYS A 33 -11.17 -1.51 7.62
N LYS A 34 -11.85 -1.95 8.66
CA LYS A 34 -11.18 -2.70 9.72
C LYS A 34 -10.60 -3.99 9.15
N LEU A 35 -9.31 -4.21 9.39
CA LEU A 35 -8.60 -5.37 8.88
C LEU A 35 -9.05 -6.63 9.63
N ASN A 36 -9.14 -7.73 8.90
CA ASN A 36 -9.36 -9.06 9.42
C ASN A 36 -8.37 -10.01 8.73
N LYS A 37 -7.54 -10.67 9.52
CA LYS A 37 -6.44 -11.48 9.02
C LYS A 37 -6.90 -12.62 8.12
N GLU A 38 -7.94 -13.34 8.52
CA GLU A 38 -8.49 -14.48 7.79
C GLU A 38 -9.03 -14.04 6.42
N GLU A 39 -9.80 -12.94 6.38
CA GLU A 39 -10.29 -12.38 5.12
C GLU A 39 -9.16 -11.96 4.20
N LEU A 40 -8.11 -11.35 4.74
CA LEU A 40 -6.96 -10.91 3.93
C LEU A 40 -6.21 -12.10 3.34
N VAL A 41 -5.99 -13.15 4.11
CA VAL A 41 -5.36 -14.40 3.64
C VAL A 41 -6.19 -15.05 2.53
N ASP A 42 -7.51 -15.12 2.68
CA ASP A 42 -8.41 -15.61 1.65
C ASP A 42 -8.33 -14.76 0.36
N GLN A 43 -8.21 -13.44 0.49
CA GLN A 43 -8.05 -12.56 -0.67
C GLN A 43 -6.72 -12.78 -1.39
N VAL A 44 -5.64 -13.09 -0.67
CA VAL A 44 -4.36 -13.45 -1.29
C VAL A 44 -4.52 -14.73 -2.15
N GLU A 45 -5.29 -15.71 -1.69
CA GLU A 45 -5.61 -16.89 -2.51
C GLU A 45 -6.40 -16.52 -3.76
N GLN A 46 -7.31 -15.54 -3.67
CA GLN A 46 -8.05 -15.09 -4.86
C GLN A 46 -7.11 -14.43 -5.88
N PHE A 47 -6.11 -13.65 -5.47
CA PHE A 47 -5.11 -13.12 -6.39
C PHE A 47 -4.39 -14.23 -7.16
N LYS A 48 -4.03 -15.32 -6.46
CA LYS A 48 -3.45 -16.49 -7.10
C LYS A 48 -4.39 -17.13 -8.12
N LYS A 49 -5.66 -17.35 -7.75
CA LYS A 49 -6.67 -17.94 -8.63
C LYS A 49 -6.97 -17.09 -9.86
N MET A 50 -6.89 -15.76 -9.71
CA MET A 50 -7.02 -14.81 -10.83
C MET A 50 -5.79 -14.74 -11.74
N GLY A 51 -4.71 -15.44 -11.41
CA GLY A 51 -3.48 -15.45 -12.20
C GLY A 51 -2.61 -14.22 -12.01
N MET A 52 -2.79 -13.46 -10.92
CA MET A 52 -1.93 -12.34 -10.58
C MET A 52 -0.53 -12.81 -10.19
N GLY A 53 0.47 -11.94 -10.40
CA GLY A 53 1.85 -12.19 -9.98
C GLY A 53 2.15 -11.74 -8.57
N GLY A 54 1.32 -10.86 -8.02
CA GLY A 54 1.46 -10.30 -6.70
C GLY A 54 0.39 -9.27 -6.41
N PHE A 55 0.61 -8.45 -5.40
CA PHE A 55 -0.29 -7.37 -4.99
C PHE A 55 0.48 -6.29 -4.21
N HIS A 56 -0.06 -5.07 -4.21
CA HIS A 56 0.45 -3.97 -3.39
C HIS A 56 -0.54 -3.70 -2.27
N ILE A 57 -0.14 -3.93 -1.03
CA ILE A 57 -0.90 -3.53 0.15
C ILE A 57 -0.90 -2.00 0.19
N HIS A 58 -2.07 -1.38 0.09
CA HIS A 58 -2.20 0.06 -0.01
C HIS A 58 -3.29 0.58 0.93
N CYS A 59 -2.89 1.32 1.95
CA CYS A 59 -3.81 1.95 2.88
C CYS A 59 -4.61 3.06 2.20
N ARG A 60 -5.92 3.07 2.41
CA ARG A 60 -6.85 4.04 1.79
C ARG A 60 -7.77 4.66 2.84
N VAL A 61 -8.46 5.70 2.42
CA VAL A 61 -9.51 6.33 3.23
C VAL A 61 -10.54 5.28 3.64
N GLY A 62 -10.83 5.19 4.94
CA GLY A 62 -11.69 4.17 5.53
C GLY A 62 -10.96 3.04 6.26
N LEU A 63 -9.62 3.02 6.24
CA LEU A 63 -8.87 2.12 7.12
C LEU A 63 -9.19 2.43 8.58
N ASP A 64 -9.77 1.46 9.30
CA ASP A 64 -10.20 1.55 10.70
C ASP A 64 -9.26 0.79 11.66
N THR A 65 -8.20 0.20 11.13
CA THR A 65 -7.11 -0.37 11.93
C THR A 65 -6.00 0.66 12.04
N GLU A 66 -5.42 0.79 13.23
CA GLU A 66 -4.35 1.76 13.48
C GLU A 66 -3.18 1.55 12.49
N TYR A 67 -2.91 2.59 11.69
CA TYR A 67 -1.83 2.56 10.71
C TYR A 67 -0.47 2.42 11.41
N LEU A 68 0.34 1.46 10.97
CA LEU A 68 1.62 1.07 11.57
C LEU A 68 1.50 0.54 13.02
N GLY A 69 0.29 0.20 13.49
CA GLY A 69 0.09 -0.47 14.77
C GLY A 69 0.38 -1.98 14.72
N GLU A 70 0.35 -2.64 15.87
CA GLU A 70 0.64 -4.08 15.96
C GLU A 70 -0.33 -4.94 15.14
N GLU A 71 -1.63 -4.62 15.17
CA GLU A 71 -2.65 -5.34 14.39
C GLU A 71 -2.41 -5.17 12.88
N PHE A 72 -2.02 -3.97 12.45
CA PHE A 72 -1.67 -3.68 11.06
C PHE A 72 -0.50 -4.55 10.58
N PHE A 73 0.61 -4.55 11.31
CA PHE A 73 1.76 -5.36 10.95
C PHE A 73 1.48 -6.86 11.02
N SER A 74 0.70 -7.32 11.97
CA SER A 74 0.28 -8.71 12.04
C SER A 74 -0.54 -9.16 10.81
N CYS A 75 -1.34 -8.25 10.23
CA CYS A 75 -2.03 -8.50 8.97
C CYS A 75 -1.06 -8.51 7.79
N VAL A 76 -0.09 -7.57 7.75
CA VAL A 76 0.95 -7.53 6.71
C VAL A 76 1.76 -8.83 6.70
N GLU A 77 2.22 -9.28 7.86
CA GLU A 77 2.98 -10.52 8.02
C GLU A 77 2.19 -11.73 7.52
N ALA A 78 0.93 -11.86 7.91
CA ALA A 78 0.08 -12.95 7.44
C ALA A 78 -0.10 -12.96 5.91
N CYS A 79 -0.27 -11.79 5.30
CA CYS A 79 -0.34 -11.67 3.85
C CYS A 79 0.99 -12.01 3.16
N GLU A 80 2.11 -11.61 3.75
CA GLU A 80 3.45 -11.92 3.22
C GLU A 80 3.74 -13.42 3.31
N GLU A 81 3.43 -14.06 4.44
CA GLU A 81 3.58 -15.50 4.62
C GLU A 81 2.74 -16.26 3.60
N LYS A 82 1.46 -15.88 3.46
CA LYS A 82 0.56 -16.50 2.48
C LYS A 82 1.02 -16.28 1.04
N ALA A 83 1.53 -15.09 0.72
CA ALA A 83 2.11 -14.80 -0.59
C ALA A 83 3.32 -15.71 -0.89
N LYS A 84 4.18 -15.95 0.08
CA LYS A 84 5.31 -16.90 -0.06
C LYS A 84 4.83 -18.31 -0.33
N GLU A 85 3.83 -18.80 0.40
CA GLU A 85 3.23 -20.12 0.17
C GLU A 85 2.69 -20.27 -1.25
N GLU A 86 2.00 -19.25 -1.75
CA GLU A 86 1.39 -19.23 -3.08
C GLU A 86 2.36 -18.86 -4.22
N GLY A 87 3.58 -18.48 -3.88
CA GLY A 87 4.60 -18.02 -4.84
C GLY A 87 4.20 -16.70 -5.50
N LEU A 88 3.58 -15.79 -4.76
CA LEU A 88 3.20 -14.45 -5.18
C LEU A 88 4.19 -13.41 -4.65
N LEU A 89 4.19 -12.24 -5.28
CA LEU A 89 4.95 -11.07 -4.85
C LEU A 89 4.09 -10.20 -3.93
N CYS A 90 4.58 -9.92 -2.73
CA CYS A 90 3.94 -9.02 -1.79
C CYS A 90 4.71 -7.71 -1.72
N TYR A 91 4.03 -6.60 -1.99
CA TYR A 91 4.57 -5.26 -1.88
C TYR A 91 3.80 -4.48 -0.83
N LEU A 92 4.52 -3.77 0.02
CA LEU A 92 3.94 -2.80 0.94
C LEU A 92 4.14 -1.41 0.36
N TYR A 93 3.03 -0.69 0.16
CA TYR A 93 3.05 0.69 -0.25
C TYR A 93 3.32 1.57 0.97
N ASP A 94 4.24 2.51 0.86
CA ASP A 94 4.82 3.25 1.99
C ASP A 94 3.95 4.41 2.53
N GLU A 95 2.71 4.53 2.08
CA GLU A 95 1.83 5.63 2.47
C GLU A 95 0.53 5.16 3.12
N ASP A 96 0.05 5.93 4.09
CA ASP A 96 -1.29 5.72 4.63
C ASP A 96 -2.37 6.17 3.64
N ARG A 97 -2.17 7.30 3.02
CA ARG A 97 -3.12 7.91 2.06
C ARG A 97 -2.38 8.86 1.15
N TRP A 98 -2.97 9.17 0.02
CA TRP A 98 -2.48 10.23 -0.84
C TRP A 98 -2.98 11.61 -0.36
N PRO A 99 -2.14 12.66 -0.34
CA PRO A 99 -0.74 12.72 -0.79
C PRO A 99 0.26 12.20 0.24
N SER A 100 1.48 11.86 -0.27
CA SER A 100 2.61 11.33 0.50
C SER A 100 3.14 12.27 1.57
N GLY A 101 3.85 11.70 2.56
CA GLY A 101 4.70 12.41 3.50
C GLY A 101 4.10 12.63 4.88
N SER A 102 2.80 12.42 5.08
CA SER A 102 2.17 12.57 6.39
C SER A 102 2.33 11.34 7.30
N ALA A 103 2.57 10.15 6.69
CA ALA A 103 2.62 8.87 7.38
C ALA A 103 1.43 8.66 8.33
N GLY A 104 0.19 8.79 7.81
CA GLY A 104 -1.02 8.69 8.62
C GLY A 104 -1.20 9.82 9.64
N GLY A 105 -0.53 10.93 9.45
CA GLY A 105 -0.49 12.06 10.39
C GLY A 105 0.61 11.98 11.44
N LEU A 106 1.40 10.91 11.48
CA LEU A 106 2.48 10.75 12.46
C LEU A 106 3.56 11.83 12.31
N VAL A 107 3.96 12.15 11.07
CA VAL A 107 4.94 13.20 10.78
C VAL A 107 4.35 14.58 11.05
N THR A 108 3.11 14.82 10.63
CA THR A 108 2.43 16.12 10.75
C THR A 108 1.80 16.38 12.12
N LYS A 109 1.96 15.46 13.06
CA LYS A 109 1.68 15.72 14.48
C LYS A 109 2.48 16.92 14.99
N ASP A 110 3.74 17.00 14.60
CA ASP A 110 4.59 18.14 14.86
C ASP A 110 4.25 19.28 13.89
N LEU A 111 3.88 20.43 14.41
CA LEU A 111 3.50 21.61 13.64
C LEU A 111 4.64 22.11 12.73
N GLU A 112 5.91 21.87 13.10
CA GLU A 112 7.06 22.26 12.29
C GLU A 112 7.13 21.48 10.97
N ASN A 113 6.56 20.27 10.95
CA ASN A 113 6.54 19.39 9.77
C ASN A 113 5.32 19.61 8.86
N ARG A 114 4.44 20.54 9.21
CA ARG A 114 3.25 20.84 8.38
C ARG A 114 3.59 21.77 7.24
N THR A 115 2.87 21.60 6.14
CA THR A 115 2.93 22.53 5.01
C THR A 115 2.49 23.92 5.47
N ARG A 116 3.26 24.94 5.10
CA ARG A 116 2.93 26.34 5.35
C ARG A 116 2.39 26.97 4.09
N PHE A 117 1.30 27.71 4.24
CA PHE A 117 0.67 28.45 3.15
C PHE A 117 0.86 29.94 3.39
N LEU A 118 1.08 30.68 2.31
CA LEU A 118 0.95 32.14 2.33
C LEU A 118 -0.50 32.48 2.00
N VAL A 119 -1.20 33.03 2.98
CA VAL A 119 -2.59 33.49 2.79
C VAL A 119 -2.57 34.98 2.49
N LEU A 120 -3.13 35.37 1.35
CA LEU A 120 -3.39 36.77 1.00
C LEU A 120 -4.86 37.06 1.35
N ALA A 121 -5.07 37.80 2.42
CA ALA A 121 -6.39 38.13 2.92
C ALA A 121 -6.63 39.67 2.92
N PRO A 122 -7.87 40.12 2.83
CA PRO A 122 -8.20 41.54 3.01
C PRO A 122 -7.74 42.08 4.37
N LEU A 123 -7.46 43.35 4.44
CA LEU A 123 -7.11 43.99 5.71
C LEU A 123 -8.26 43.81 6.73
N GLY A 124 -7.95 43.27 7.92
CA GLY A 124 -8.93 42.99 8.95
C GLY A 124 -9.49 41.56 8.93
N TYR A 125 -8.93 40.66 8.09
CA TYR A 125 -9.24 39.23 8.17
C TYR A 125 -8.65 38.67 9.47
N GLU A 126 -9.49 38.03 10.27
CA GLU A 126 -9.07 37.25 11.45
C GLU A 126 -9.18 35.76 11.08
N GLU A 127 -8.09 35.05 11.22
CA GLU A 127 -8.06 33.59 11.01
C GLU A 127 -8.88 32.93 12.13
N ASN A 128 -9.90 32.18 11.75
CA ASN A 128 -10.64 31.36 12.71
C ASN A 128 -9.90 30.03 12.90
N GLU A 129 -9.78 29.57 14.16
CA GLU A 129 -9.16 28.28 14.50
C GLU A 129 -9.84 27.07 13.80
N GLU A 130 -11.07 27.24 13.33
CA GLU A 130 -11.84 26.21 12.62
C GLU A 130 -11.42 26.04 11.14
N ASP A 131 -10.67 26.99 10.58
CA ASP A 131 -10.18 26.93 9.19
C ASP A 131 -8.81 26.22 9.08
N GLY A 132 -8.29 25.71 10.19
CA GLY A 132 -7.05 24.93 10.26
C GLY A 132 -7.24 23.53 9.69
N TYR A 133 -6.68 23.27 8.51
CA TYR A 133 -6.51 21.95 7.92
C TYR A 133 -5.40 21.16 8.64
#